data_9f3eb5990d73e5c063daad7980a87a0a
#
_entry.id   9f3eb5990d73e5c063daad7980a87a0a
#
_cell.length_a   1.000
_cell.length_b   1.000
_cell.length_c   1.000
_cell.angle_alpha   90.00
_cell.angle_beta   90.00
_cell.angle_gamma   90.00
#
_symmetry.space_group_name_H-M   'P 1'
#
loop_
_entity.id
_entity.type
_entity.pdbx_description
1 polymer ?
#
loop_
_entity_poly.entity_id
_entity_poly.type
_entity_poly.pdbx_seq_one_letter_code
_entity_poly.pdbx_strand_id
1 'polypeptide(L)'
;MHAESSIAPIDPAAHERAVQQWREGRVRRLTAPDGWLSLIGLEWLKEGANRIGSAAGNDIVLKAGPAHLGTLTLAHDGGLRLALAKDSGATVDGKAVDEAVLVDDLHATGDASPTTVAFGTASFYVIDRDGRKALRVKDSDAATRRDFLGIDYFPIDPSWRVVADWVAFGPGHTLEIGSVIGTIDKVEVPGKAVFQRDGHTFELLPYQEEPGGDLFFVIGDRTSGKETYGAARFLYAKLPEHGVGQDGKVILDFNEAYNPPCAFTAFATCPLAPPENRLDLRITAGEKKYRGSEH
;
A
#
# COMPACT_ATOMS: atom_id res chain seq x y z
N MET A 1 23.62 -12.11 31.36
CA MET A 1 24.59 -11.94 30.26
C MET A 1 23.78 -11.38 29.10
N HIS A 2 23.86 -10.07 28.87
CA HIS A 2 23.24 -9.47 27.68
C HIS A 2 24.11 -9.92 26.49
N ALA A 3 23.52 -10.69 25.59
CA ALA A 3 24.18 -10.98 24.32
C ALA A 3 24.40 -9.62 23.61
N GLU A 4 25.64 -9.30 23.27
CA GLU A 4 25.94 -8.13 22.46
C GLU A 4 25.19 -8.29 21.12
N SER A 5 24.48 -7.25 20.72
CA SER A 5 23.77 -7.23 19.44
C SER A 5 24.78 -7.45 18.31
N SER A 6 24.47 -8.39 17.41
CA SER A 6 25.31 -8.64 16.22
C SER A 6 25.14 -7.54 15.17
N ILE A 7 24.20 -6.62 15.37
CA ILE A 7 23.96 -5.50 14.45
C ILE A 7 25.07 -4.47 14.57
N ALA A 8 25.98 -4.46 13.60
CA ALA A 8 27.06 -3.50 13.54
C ALA A 8 26.55 -2.06 13.34
N PRO A 9 27.21 -1.06 13.96
CA PRO A 9 26.95 0.34 13.64
C PRO A 9 27.16 0.58 12.14
N ILE A 10 26.22 1.29 11.51
CA ILE A 10 26.37 1.68 10.11
C ILE A 10 27.18 2.97 10.01
N ASP A 11 28.08 3.04 9.02
CA ASP A 11 28.74 4.30 8.66
C ASP A 11 27.69 5.35 8.23
N PRO A 12 27.68 6.55 8.83
CA PRO A 12 26.67 7.57 8.52
C PRO A 12 26.60 7.95 7.03
N ALA A 13 27.73 8.01 6.33
CA ALA A 13 27.77 8.31 4.91
C ALA A 13 27.20 7.16 4.05
N ALA A 14 27.45 5.91 4.46
CA ALA A 14 26.85 4.74 3.81
C ALA A 14 25.33 4.70 4.03
N HIS A 15 24.87 5.03 5.24
CA HIS A 15 23.45 5.13 5.58
C HIS A 15 22.76 6.21 4.74
N GLU A 16 23.34 7.41 4.68
CA GLU A 16 22.78 8.50 3.88
C GLU A 16 22.64 8.09 2.40
N ARG A 17 23.66 7.46 1.81
CA ARG A 17 23.57 6.97 0.42
C ARG A 17 22.48 5.91 0.26
N ALA A 18 22.33 4.98 1.20
CA ALA A 18 21.30 3.96 1.15
C ALA A 18 19.90 4.56 1.20
N VAL A 19 19.65 5.51 2.10
CA VAL A 19 18.37 6.21 2.19
C VAL A 19 18.07 7.03 0.93
N GLN A 20 19.08 7.70 0.35
CA GLN A 20 18.92 8.43 -0.92
C GLN A 20 18.53 7.49 -2.06
N GLN A 21 19.20 6.35 -2.21
CA GLN A 21 18.85 5.33 -3.22
C GLN A 21 17.45 4.77 -3.00
N TRP A 22 17.06 4.55 -1.74
CA TRP A 22 15.71 4.13 -1.39
C TRP A 22 14.67 5.19 -1.82
N ARG A 23 14.91 6.50 -1.54
CA ARG A 23 14.05 7.63 -1.95
C ARG A 23 13.89 7.70 -3.48
N GLU A 24 14.97 7.55 -4.23
CA GLU A 24 14.92 7.51 -5.70
C GLU A 24 14.10 6.32 -6.19
N GLY A 25 14.30 5.13 -5.60
CA GLY A 25 13.51 3.94 -5.88
C GLY A 25 12.03 4.14 -5.59
N ARG A 26 11.73 4.83 -4.48
CA ARG A 26 10.37 5.19 -4.08
C ARG A 26 9.67 6.07 -5.13
N VAL A 27 10.33 7.12 -5.59
CA VAL A 27 9.81 8.01 -6.63
C VAL A 27 9.58 7.24 -7.92
N ARG A 28 10.55 6.43 -8.37
CA ARG A 28 10.38 5.61 -9.60
C ARG A 28 9.17 4.71 -9.54
N ARG A 29 8.95 3.98 -8.41
CA ARG A 29 7.77 3.11 -8.25
C ARG A 29 6.46 3.89 -8.23
N LEU A 30 6.44 5.04 -7.55
CA LEU A 30 5.25 5.88 -7.44
C LEU A 30 4.83 6.47 -8.80
N THR A 31 5.82 6.89 -9.62
CA THR A 31 5.61 7.52 -10.93
C THR A 31 5.60 6.53 -12.11
N ALA A 32 5.73 5.23 -11.85
CA ALA A 32 5.64 4.21 -12.90
C ALA A 32 4.29 4.32 -13.65
N PRO A 33 4.22 3.92 -14.93
CA PRO A 33 2.98 4.00 -15.71
C PRO A 33 1.78 3.29 -15.06
N ASP A 34 2.05 2.26 -14.29
CA ASP A 34 1.10 1.47 -13.50
C ASP A 34 1.23 1.70 -11.98
N GLY A 35 2.03 2.68 -11.57
CA GLY A 35 2.23 3.07 -10.18
C GLY A 35 0.99 3.70 -9.53
N TRP A 36 1.10 4.03 -8.25
CA TRP A 36 -0.03 4.56 -7.48
C TRP A 36 -0.55 5.92 -7.99
N LEU A 37 0.30 6.73 -8.62
CA LEU A 37 -0.13 7.99 -9.24
C LEU A 37 -0.96 7.79 -10.52
N SER A 38 -1.01 6.60 -11.08
CA SER A 38 -1.86 6.28 -12.23
C SER A 38 -3.32 6.00 -11.85
N LEU A 39 -3.64 5.86 -10.55
CA LEU A 39 -5.01 5.58 -10.10
C LEU A 39 -5.95 6.76 -10.38
N ILE A 40 -7.02 6.47 -11.14
CA ILE A 40 -8.04 7.44 -11.53
C ILE A 40 -9.46 7.05 -11.10
N GLY A 41 -9.67 5.84 -10.57
CA GLY A 41 -10.99 5.38 -10.15
C GLY A 41 -10.94 4.16 -9.24
N LEU A 42 -11.97 4.08 -8.38
CA LEU A 42 -12.33 2.94 -7.57
C LEU A 42 -13.86 2.78 -7.65
N GLU A 43 -14.33 1.81 -8.44
CA GLU A 43 -15.73 1.69 -8.79
C GLU A 43 -16.30 0.37 -8.28
N TRP A 44 -17.20 0.45 -7.29
CA TRP A 44 -17.79 -0.73 -6.66
C TRP A 44 -18.77 -1.46 -7.59
N LEU A 45 -18.62 -2.78 -7.69
CA LEU A 45 -19.50 -3.65 -8.45
C LEU A 45 -20.79 -3.95 -7.65
N LYS A 46 -21.89 -4.09 -8.37
CA LYS A 46 -23.15 -4.67 -7.88
C LYS A 46 -23.26 -6.10 -8.36
N GLU A 47 -23.92 -6.95 -7.60
CA GLU A 47 -24.28 -8.29 -8.06
C GLU A 47 -25.10 -8.20 -9.35
N GLY A 48 -24.86 -9.11 -10.29
CA GLY A 48 -25.43 -9.08 -11.62
C GLY A 48 -24.60 -8.29 -12.64
N ALA A 49 -25.26 -7.80 -13.67
CA ALA A 49 -24.61 -7.12 -14.79
C ALA A 49 -24.28 -5.66 -14.45
N ASN A 50 -23.03 -5.26 -14.72
CA ASN A 50 -22.53 -3.89 -14.62
C ASN A 50 -22.02 -3.47 -16.01
N ARG A 51 -22.74 -2.57 -16.67
CA ARG A 51 -22.30 -1.97 -17.94
C ARG A 51 -21.19 -0.96 -17.65
N ILE A 52 -20.08 -1.06 -18.37
CA ILE A 52 -18.87 -0.29 -18.12
C ILE A 52 -18.49 0.53 -19.36
N GLY A 53 -18.07 1.76 -19.16
CA GLY A 53 -17.56 2.64 -20.22
C GLY A 53 -17.58 4.10 -19.80
N SER A 54 -17.11 5.01 -20.66
CA SER A 54 -17.03 6.44 -20.34
C SER A 54 -18.36 7.20 -20.58
N ALA A 55 -19.34 6.61 -21.29
CA ALA A 55 -20.65 7.24 -21.48
C ALA A 55 -21.46 7.22 -20.19
N ALA A 56 -22.17 8.32 -19.92
CA ALA A 56 -23.00 8.50 -18.72
C ALA A 56 -24.15 7.47 -18.56
N GLY A 57 -24.51 6.74 -19.61
CA GLY A 57 -25.54 5.70 -19.56
C GLY A 57 -25.06 4.33 -19.04
N ASN A 58 -23.79 4.17 -18.71
CA ASN A 58 -23.26 2.96 -18.11
C ASN A 58 -23.58 2.92 -16.61
N ASP A 59 -23.56 1.72 -16.02
CA ASP A 59 -23.73 1.53 -14.58
C ASP A 59 -22.46 1.95 -13.84
N ILE A 60 -21.30 1.76 -14.49
CA ILE A 60 -19.97 2.23 -14.06
C ILE A 60 -19.43 3.17 -15.14
N VAL A 61 -19.28 4.45 -14.78
CA VAL A 61 -18.79 5.49 -15.68
C VAL A 61 -17.30 5.72 -15.45
N LEU A 62 -16.48 5.23 -16.37
CA LEU A 62 -15.03 5.39 -16.31
C LEU A 62 -14.62 6.81 -16.73
N LYS A 63 -13.54 7.33 -16.12
CA LYS A 63 -12.95 8.64 -16.47
C LYS A 63 -12.17 8.62 -17.79
N ALA A 64 -11.87 7.44 -18.32
CA ALA A 64 -11.12 7.25 -19.57
C ALA A 64 -11.66 6.02 -20.32
N GLY A 65 -11.33 5.93 -21.61
CA GLY A 65 -11.66 4.78 -22.45
C GLY A 65 -12.89 4.94 -23.33
N PRO A 66 -13.35 3.86 -23.98
CA PRO A 66 -14.46 3.88 -24.92
C PRO A 66 -15.79 4.20 -24.22
N ALA A 67 -16.74 4.77 -24.99
CA ALA A 67 -18.09 5.06 -24.50
C ALA A 67 -18.76 3.82 -23.89
N HIS A 68 -18.59 2.67 -24.53
CA HIS A 68 -19.04 1.35 -24.07
C HIS A 68 -17.89 0.38 -24.15
N LEU A 69 -17.36 -0.01 -22.99
CA LEU A 69 -16.27 -0.99 -22.90
C LEU A 69 -16.82 -2.43 -22.95
N GLY A 70 -17.89 -2.67 -22.24
CA GLY A 70 -18.50 -3.99 -22.12
C GLY A 70 -19.43 -4.11 -20.92
N THR A 71 -19.71 -5.36 -20.57
CA THR A 71 -20.52 -5.70 -19.38
C THR A 71 -19.75 -6.68 -18.50
N LEU A 72 -19.52 -6.32 -17.25
CA LEU A 72 -18.95 -7.20 -16.23
C LEU A 72 -20.05 -7.74 -15.33
N THR A 73 -20.23 -9.05 -15.33
CA THR A 73 -21.18 -9.73 -14.46
C THR A 73 -20.49 -10.24 -13.22
N LEU A 74 -20.95 -9.80 -12.05
CA LEU A 74 -20.57 -10.35 -10.76
C LEU A 74 -21.63 -11.38 -10.35
N ALA A 75 -21.25 -12.65 -10.30
CA ALA A 75 -22.14 -13.72 -9.86
C ALA A 75 -22.26 -13.74 -8.32
N HIS A 76 -23.32 -14.35 -7.80
CA HIS A 76 -23.58 -14.48 -6.37
C HIS A 76 -22.46 -15.22 -5.61
N ASP A 77 -21.76 -16.15 -6.28
CA ASP A 77 -20.61 -16.89 -5.75
C ASP A 77 -19.29 -16.10 -5.85
N GLY A 78 -19.32 -14.84 -6.30
CA GLY A 78 -18.15 -13.98 -6.47
C GLY A 78 -17.44 -14.12 -7.82
N GLY A 79 -17.92 -15.01 -8.70
CA GLY A 79 -17.37 -15.20 -10.04
C GLY A 79 -17.51 -13.95 -10.91
N LEU A 80 -16.51 -13.66 -11.73
CA LEU A 80 -16.41 -12.47 -12.57
C LEU A 80 -16.35 -12.87 -14.05
N ARG A 81 -17.30 -12.44 -14.84
CA ARG A 81 -17.33 -12.67 -16.30
C ARG A 81 -17.49 -11.35 -17.05
N LEU A 82 -16.54 -11.05 -17.90
CA LEU A 82 -16.52 -9.86 -18.75
C LEU A 82 -16.90 -10.25 -20.19
N ALA A 83 -17.87 -9.52 -20.75
CA ALA A 83 -18.17 -9.51 -22.17
C ALA A 83 -17.81 -8.13 -22.73
N LEU A 84 -16.85 -8.08 -23.66
CA LEU A 84 -16.37 -6.84 -24.26
C LEU A 84 -17.27 -6.39 -25.41
N ALA A 85 -17.44 -5.08 -25.56
CA ALA A 85 -18.07 -4.54 -26.75
C ALA A 85 -17.14 -4.67 -27.96
N LYS A 86 -17.70 -5.04 -29.14
CA LYS A 86 -16.92 -5.33 -30.36
C LYS A 86 -15.93 -4.24 -30.76
N ASP A 87 -16.32 -2.98 -30.55
CA ASP A 87 -15.53 -1.80 -30.95
C ASP A 87 -14.81 -1.15 -29.75
N SER A 88 -14.67 -1.87 -28.64
CA SER A 88 -14.02 -1.32 -27.43
C SER A 88 -12.53 -1.11 -27.59
N GLY A 89 -11.88 -1.87 -28.49
CA GLY A 89 -10.41 -1.90 -28.63
C GLY A 89 -9.68 -2.43 -27.39
N ALA A 90 -10.43 -3.02 -26.44
CA ALA A 90 -9.86 -3.52 -25.20
C ALA A 90 -9.20 -4.89 -25.35
N THR A 91 -8.25 -5.16 -24.43
CA THR A 91 -7.57 -6.45 -24.33
C THR A 91 -7.67 -6.96 -22.89
N VAL A 92 -7.63 -8.28 -22.73
CA VAL A 92 -7.55 -8.95 -21.43
C VAL A 92 -6.20 -9.67 -21.35
N ASP A 93 -5.36 -9.31 -20.40
CA ASP A 93 -3.97 -9.78 -20.27
C ASP A 93 -3.20 -9.67 -21.61
N GLY A 94 -3.39 -8.55 -22.30
CA GLY A 94 -2.77 -8.25 -23.59
C GLY A 94 -3.37 -8.99 -24.79
N LYS A 95 -4.44 -9.78 -24.63
CA LYS A 95 -5.09 -10.54 -25.71
C LYS A 95 -6.42 -9.91 -26.10
N ALA A 96 -6.68 -9.80 -27.39
CA ALA A 96 -7.98 -9.44 -27.92
C ALA A 96 -8.92 -10.65 -27.78
N VAL A 97 -10.00 -10.47 -27.02
CA VAL A 97 -11.02 -11.49 -26.76
C VAL A 97 -12.40 -10.86 -26.72
N ASP A 98 -13.46 -11.63 -26.99
CA ASP A 98 -14.84 -11.14 -26.85
C ASP A 98 -15.35 -11.31 -25.42
N GLU A 99 -14.91 -12.36 -24.73
CA GLU A 99 -15.29 -12.70 -23.37
C GLU A 99 -14.11 -13.22 -22.56
N ALA A 100 -14.13 -13.00 -21.25
CA ALA A 100 -13.13 -13.52 -20.32
C ALA A 100 -13.72 -13.74 -18.92
N VAL A 101 -13.17 -14.72 -18.20
CA VAL A 101 -13.30 -14.84 -16.75
C VAL A 101 -12.16 -14.03 -16.12
N LEU A 102 -12.50 -13.16 -15.16
CA LEU A 102 -11.51 -12.34 -14.46
C LEU A 102 -11.19 -12.94 -13.09
N VAL A 103 -9.94 -12.82 -12.69
CA VAL A 103 -9.45 -13.15 -11.35
C VAL A 103 -9.12 -11.85 -10.64
N ASP A 104 -9.65 -11.63 -9.44
CA ASP A 104 -9.36 -10.46 -8.62
C ASP A 104 -8.01 -10.58 -7.87
N ASP A 105 -7.60 -9.51 -7.20
CA ASP A 105 -6.32 -9.43 -6.50
C ASP A 105 -6.20 -10.37 -5.29
N LEU A 106 -7.29 -10.76 -4.66
CA LEU A 106 -7.29 -11.67 -3.53
C LEU A 106 -7.19 -13.14 -3.96
N HIS A 107 -7.72 -13.50 -5.13
CA HIS A 107 -7.77 -14.87 -5.64
C HIS A 107 -6.68 -15.17 -6.69
N ALA A 108 -5.85 -14.19 -7.03
CA ALA A 108 -4.65 -14.42 -7.82
C ALA A 108 -3.65 -15.27 -6.99
N THR A 109 -3.23 -16.42 -7.51
CA THR A 109 -2.41 -17.38 -6.76
C THR A 109 -0.94 -17.38 -7.20
N GLY A 110 -0.04 -17.55 -6.24
CA GLY A 110 1.40 -17.55 -6.48
C GLY A 110 1.88 -16.18 -6.99
N ASP A 111 2.76 -16.18 -7.97
CA ASP A 111 3.29 -14.96 -8.62
C ASP A 111 2.32 -14.37 -9.67
N ALA A 112 1.08 -14.88 -9.78
CA ALA A 112 0.10 -14.38 -10.72
C ALA A 112 -0.46 -13.03 -10.27
N SER A 113 -0.55 -12.10 -11.21
CA SER A 113 -1.27 -10.84 -11.02
C SER A 113 -2.77 -11.02 -11.28
N PRO A 114 -3.64 -10.16 -10.74
CA PRO A 114 -5.05 -10.14 -11.10
C PRO A 114 -5.22 -9.90 -12.61
N THR A 115 -6.29 -10.46 -13.18
CA THR A 115 -6.60 -10.26 -14.59
C THR A 115 -6.75 -8.79 -14.92
N THR A 116 -5.99 -8.30 -15.89
CA THR A 116 -5.96 -6.89 -16.28
C THR A 116 -6.68 -6.66 -17.59
N VAL A 117 -7.62 -5.73 -17.59
CA VAL A 117 -8.33 -5.26 -18.78
C VAL A 117 -7.76 -3.90 -19.18
N ALA A 118 -7.17 -3.81 -20.38
CA ALA A 118 -6.50 -2.60 -20.86
C ALA A 118 -7.23 -2.01 -22.08
N PHE A 119 -7.31 -0.67 -22.14
CA PHE A 119 -7.96 0.10 -23.20
C PHE A 119 -7.31 1.48 -23.34
N GLY A 120 -6.70 1.75 -24.47
CA GLY A 120 -5.92 2.98 -24.67
C GLY A 120 -4.78 3.09 -23.67
N THR A 121 -4.69 4.21 -22.93
CA THR A 121 -3.70 4.45 -21.87
C THR A 121 -4.17 3.93 -20.51
N ALA A 122 -5.44 3.53 -20.40
CA ALA A 122 -6.06 3.11 -19.16
C ALA A 122 -6.20 1.58 -19.06
N SER A 123 -6.35 1.12 -17.84
CA SER A 123 -6.62 -0.28 -17.51
C SER A 123 -7.38 -0.39 -16.19
N PHE A 124 -7.98 -1.53 -15.96
CA PHE A 124 -8.45 -1.89 -14.63
C PHE A 124 -8.17 -3.36 -14.31
N TYR A 125 -8.17 -3.66 -13.03
CA TYR A 125 -8.32 -5.01 -12.48
C TYR A 125 -9.33 -4.96 -11.34
N VAL A 126 -9.84 -6.13 -10.93
CA VAL A 126 -10.79 -6.22 -9.82
C VAL A 126 -10.04 -6.42 -8.52
N ILE A 127 -10.42 -5.67 -7.50
CA ILE A 127 -10.00 -5.88 -6.12
C ILE A 127 -11.15 -6.42 -5.29
N ASP A 128 -10.84 -7.25 -4.27
CA ASP A 128 -11.77 -7.69 -3.24
C ASP A 128 -11.38 -7.09 -1.90
N ARG A 129 -12.33 -6.44 -1.22
CA ARG A 129 -12.13 -5.88 0.11
C ARG A 129 -13.33 -6.22 0.97
N ASP A 130 -13.13 -7.13 1.92
CA ASP A 130 -14.19 -7.63 2.82
C ASP A 130 -15.40 -8.20 2.05
N GLY A 131 -15.13 -9.03 1.03
CA GLY A 131 -16.14 -9.65 0.15
C GLY A 131 -16.82 -8.69 -0.83
N ARG A 132 -16.42 -7.42 -0.86
CA ARG A 132 -16.90 -6.41 -1.81
C ARG A 132 -15.88 -6.24 -2.93
N LYS A 133 -16.36 -6.34 -4.17
CA LYS A 133 -15.51 -6.20 -5.35
C LYS A 133 -15.63 -4.82 -5.98
N ALA A 134 -14.48 -4.28 -6.43
CA ALA A 134 -14.42 -3.01 -7.12
C ALA A 134 -13.43 -3.05 -8.29
N LEU A 135 -13.66 -2.23 -9.31
CA LEU A 135 -12.66 -1.93 -10.32
C LEU A 135 -11.65 -0.94 -9.76
N ARG A 136 -10.38 -1.29 -9.77
CA ARG A 136 -9.27 -0.35 -9.56
C ARG A 136 -8.78 0.10 -10.91
N VAL A 137 -9.10 1.35 -11.25
CA VAL A 137 -8.85 1.93 -12.57
C VAL A 137 -7.57 2.75 -12.56
N LYS A 138 -6.68 2.47 -13.49
CA LYS A 138 -5.41 3.15 -13.71
C LYS A 138 -5.38 3.79 -15.08
N ASP A 139 -4.64 4.89 -15.21
CA ASP A 139 -4.33 5.53 -16.48
C ASP A 139 -2.86 5.98 -16.47
N SER A 140 -2.06 5.46 -17.38
CA SER A 140 -0.65 5.86 -17.51
C SER A 140 -0.48 7.33 -17.87
N ASP A 141 -1.54 7.99 -18.36
CA ASP A 141 -1.59 9.43 -18.66
C ASP A 141 -2.35 10.24 -17.59
N ALA A 142 -2.52 9.71 -16.38
CA ALA A 142 -3.20 10.39 -15.28
C ALA A 142 -2.57 11.76 -14.94
N ALA A 143 -3.39 12.77 -14.70
CA ALA A 143 -2.93 14.10 -14.30
C ALA A 143 -2.10 14.06 -13.01
N THR A 144 -2.51 13.27 -12.03
CA THR A 144 -1.78 13.03 -10.77
C THR A 144 -0.35 12.54 -11.00
N ARG A 145 -0.11 11.80 -12.09
CA ARG A 145 1.22 11.33 -12.48
C ARG A 145 2.01 12.39 -13.25
N ARG A 146 1.38 13.09 -14.19
CA ARG A 146 2.02 14.15 -14.99
C ARG A 146 2.41 15.36 -14.14
N ASP A 147 1.54 15.73 -13.21
CA ASP A 147 1.65 16.94 -12.39
C ASP A 147 2.25 16.63 -11.00
N PHE A 148 2.94 15.49 -10.86
CA PHE A 148 3.53 15.09 -9.60
C PHE A 148 4.60 16.09 -9.13
N LEU A 149 4.42 16.62 -7.91
CA LEU A 149 5.24 17.67 -7.32
C LEU A 149 6.52 17.18 -6.63
N GLY A 150 6.80 15.87 -6.72
CA GLY A 150 7.87 15.25 -5.92
C GLY A 150 7.45 14.98 -4.48
N ILE A 151 8.34 14.42 -3.70
CA ILE A 151 8.13 14.12 -2.29
C ILE A 151 9.05 15.00 -1.44
N ASP A 152 8.47 15.67 -0.44
CA ASP A 152 9.24 16.35 0.58
C ASP A 152 9.60 15.38 1.71
N TYR A 153 10.83 15.48 2.19
CA TYR A 153 11.36 14.65 3.27
C TYR A 153 11.86 15.51 4.42
N PHE A 154 11.88 14.92 5.60
CA PHE A 154 12.76 15.40 6.66
C PHE A 154 14.23 15.17 6.29
N PRO A 155 15.19 15.93 6.86
CA PRO A 155 16.60 15.62 6.71
C PRO A 155 16.89 14.17 7.11
N ILE A 156 17.87 13.54 6.45
CA ILE A 156 18.33 12.21 6.85
C ILE A 156 19.08 12.35 8.17
N ASP A 157 18.63 11.64 9.18
CA ASP A 157 19.23 11.64 10.50
C ASP A 157 19.48 10.18 10.94
N PRO A 158 20.77 9.77 11.04
CA PRO A 158 21.13 8.42 11.47
C PRO A 158 20.55 8.02 12.83
N SER A 159 20.24 9.00 13.71
CA SER A 159 19.64 8.72 15.01
C SER A 159 18.22 8.16 14.92
N TRP A 160 17.56 8.28 13.75
CA TRP A 160 16.27 7.68 13.46
C TRP A 160 16.38 6.29 12.82
N ARG A 161 17.58 5.76 12.65
CA ARG A 161 17.82 4.34 12.40
C ARG A 161 17.99 3.64 13.74
N VAL A 162 16.92 3.13 14.27
CA VAL A 162 16.83 2.59 15.63
C VAL A 162 17.04 1.08 15.61
N VAL A 163 17.92 0.58 16.48
CA VAL A 163 18.02 -0.86 16.80
C VAL A 163 17.07 -1.12 17.97
N ALA A 164 15.92 -1.71 17.67
CA ALA A 164 14.89 -2.06 18.65
C ALA A 164 15.07 -3.48 19.18
N ASP A 165 14.60 -3.74 20.40
CA ASP A 165 14.42 -5.09 20.91
C ASP A 165 13.21 -5.71 20.21
N TRP A 166 13.38 -6.91 19.69
CA TRP A 166 12.29 -7.72 19.19
C TRP A 166 11.82 -8.66 20.28
N VAL A 167 10.54 -8.57 20.62
CA VAL A 167 9.87 -9.46 21.56
C VAL A 167 8.91 -10.33 20.76
N ALA A 168 9.26 -11.60 20.61
CA ALA A 168 8.44 -12.55 19.87
C ALA A 168 7.14 -12.90 20.62
N PHE A 169 6.06 -13.03 19.88
CA PHE A 169 4.78 -13.50 20.42
C PHE A 169 4.58 -14.98 20.06
N GLY A 170 3.82 -15.67 20.90
CA GLY A 170 3.29 -16.98 20.54
C GLY A 170 2.17 -16.84 19.49
N PRO A 171 1.70 -17.95 18.92
CA PRO A 171 0.61 -17.94 17.95
C PRO A 171 -0.69 -17.37 18.54
N GLY A 172 -1.51 -16.76 17.67
CA GLY A 172 -2.83 -16.24 18.04
C GLY A 172 -2.87 -14.80 18.52
N HIS A 173 -1.74 -14.08 18.53
CA HIS A 173 -1.74 -12.64 18.73
C HIS A 173 -2.19 -11.95 17.43
N THR A 174 -3.18 -11.08 17.56
CA THR A 174 -3.77 -10.38 16.40
C THR A 174 -3.96 -8.90 16.70
N LEU A 175 -3.99 -8.12 15.63
CA LEU A 175 -4.25 -6.67 15.65
C LEU A 175 -5.40 -6.38 14.69
N GLU A 176 -6.32 -5.51 15.10
CA GLU A 176 -7.37 -4.99 14.22
C GLU A 176 -6.88 -3.71 13.54
N ILE A 177 -6.92 -3.71 12.22
CA ILE A 177 -6.47 -2.59 11.41
C ILE A 177 -7.64 -2.08 10.59
N GLY A 178 -8.11 -0.89 10.89
CA GLY A 178 -9.12 -0.19 10.09
C GLY A 178 -8.53 0.32 8.77
N SER A 179 -9.38 0.56 7.78
CA SER A 179 -8.99 1.17 6.51
C SER A 179 -9.74 2.47 6.24
N VAL A 180 -9.25 3.25 5.28
CA VAL A 180 -9.91 4.49 4.83
C VAL A 180 -11.29 4.27 4.20
N ILE A 181 -11.60 3.04 3.78
CA ILE A 181 -12.90 2.66 3.22
C ILE A 181 -13.85 2.03 4.26
N GLY A 182 -13.43 2.01 5.54
CA GLY A 182 -14.26 1.55 6.66
C GLY A 182 -14.25 0.03 6.88
N THR A 183 -13.36 -0.74 6.24
CA THR A 183 -13.13 -2.16 6.57
C THR A 183 -12.25 -2.30 7.79
N ILE A 184 -12.34 -3.43 8.49
CA ILE A 184 -11.48 -3.80 9.61
C ILE A 184 -10.90 -5.17 9.29
N ASP A 185 -9.60 -5.21 9.15
CA ASP A 185 -8.86 -6.45 8.93
C ASP A 185 -8.24 -6.92 10.24
N LYS A 186 -8.33 -8.21 10.53
CA LYS A 186 -7.69 -8.86 11.66
C LYS A 186 -6.45 -9.57 11.17
N VAL A 187 -5.27 -9.03 11.52
CA VAL A 187 -3.97 -9.54 11.07
C VAL A 187 -3.24 -10.24 12.20
N GLU A 188 -2.43 -11.26 11.90
CA GLU A 188 -1.54 -11.89 12.86
C GLU A 188 -0.32 -11.01 13.13
N VAL A 189 0.04 -10.88 14.40
CA VAL A 189 1.18 -10.10 14.88
C VAL A 189 2.23 -11.06 15.47
N PRO A 190 3.38 -11.24 14.79
CA PRO A 190 4.38 -12.21 15.23
C PRO A 190 5.19 -11.76 16.44
N GLY A 191 5.14 -10.50 16.80
CA GLY A 191 5.89 -9.90 17.92
C GLY A 191 5.77 -8.39 17.93
N LYS A 192 6.58 -7.75 18.76
CA LYS A 192 6.67 -6.28 18.83
C LYS A 192 8.12 -5.80 18.82
N ALA A 193 8.32 -4.64 18.22
CA ALA A 193 9.57 -3.90 18.29
C ALA A 193 9.50 -2.92 19.46
N VAL A 194 10.47 -2.95 20.37
CA VAL A 194 10.55 -2.09 21.55
C VAL A 194 11.81 -1.26 21.50
N PHE A 195 11.67 0.06 21.62
CA PHE A 195 12.83 0.97 21.61
C PHE A 195 12.66 2.11 22.60
N GLN A 196 13.77 2.75 22.92
CA GLN A 196 13.79 3.91 23.82
C GLN A 196 14.18 5.18 23.07
N ARG A 197 13.51 6.27 23.39
CA ARG A 197 13.86 7.62 22.92
C ARG A 197 13.50 8.65 23.98
N ASP A 198 14.41 9.58 24.23
CA ASP A 198 14.19 10.68 25.17
C ASP A 198 13.70 10.23 26.57
N GLY A 199 14.22 9.08 27.05
CA GLY A 199 13.86 8.50 28.35
C GLY A 199 12.51 7.77 28.37
N HIS A 200 11.82 7.63 27.24
CA HIS A 200 10.55 6.92 27.12
C HIS A 200 10.73 5.62 26.31
N THR A 201 9.93 4.62 26.66
CA THR A 201 9.85 3.36 25.91
C THR A 201 8.66 3.40 24.97
N PHE A 202 8.91 2.98 23.72
CA PHE A 202 7.91 2.90 22.67
C PHE A 202 7.85 1.47 22.11
N GLU A 203 6.66 1.09 21.68
CA GLU A 203 6.39 -0.23 21.10
C GLU A 203 5.70 -0.07 19.75
N LEU A 204 6.00 -0.95 18.81
CA LEU A 204 5.35 -1.02 17.50
C LEU A 204 5.04 -2.48 17.16
N LEU A 205 3.84 -2.72 16.69
CA LEU A 205 3.33 -4.03 16.28
C LEU A 205 3.26 -4.11 14.76
N PRO A 206 4.06 -4.96 14.12
CA PRO A 206 3.98 -5.22 12.69
C PRO A 206 3.07 -6.40 12.38
N TYR A 207 2.76 -6.52 11.10
CA TYR A 207 2.33 -7.78 10.50
C TYR A 207 3.15 -8.08 9.24
N GLN A 208 2.99 -9.26 8.69
CA GLN A 208 3.59 -9.65 7.42
C GLN A 208 2.49 -9.71 6.37
N GLU A 209 2.65 -8.98 5.27
CA GLU A 209 1.67 -9.03 4.15
C GLU A 209 1.71 -10.37 3.44
N GLU A 210 2.89 -11.03 3.45
CA GLU A 210 3.11 -12.39 2.95
C GLU A 210 3.89 -13.20 3.98
N PRO A 211 3.61 -14.50 4.13
CA PRO A 211 4.35 -15.37 5.05
C PRO A 211 5.86 -15.33 4.76
N GLY A 212 6.65 -14.97 5.79
CA GLY A 212 8.11 -14.85 5.67
C GLY A 212 8.61 -13.58 5.00
N GLY A 213 7.71 -12.67 4.61
CA GLY A 213 8.04 -11.35 4.10
C GLY A 213 8.58 -10.39 5.16
N ASP A 214 8.94 -9.19 4.74
CA ASP A 214 9.39 -8.11 5.64
C ASP A 214 8.29 -7.74 6.65
N LEU A 215 8.69 -7.19 7.79
CA LEU A 215 7.75 -6.66 8.79
C LEU A 215 7.18 -5.34 8.30
N PHE A 216 5.85 -5.25 8.27
CA PHE A 216 5.13 -4.05 7.85
C PHE A 216 4.48 -3.35 9.04
N PHE A 217 4.85 -2.11 9.25
CA PHE A 217 4.32 -1.25 10.31
C PHE A 217 3.48 -0.12 9.72
N VAL A 218 2.25 0.02 10.21
CA VAL A 218 1.37 1.15 9.93
C VAL A 218 1.42 2.07 11.15
N ILE A 219 2.10 3.22 11.02
CA ILE A 219 2.46 4.08 12.17
C ILE A 219 1.79 5.44 12.12
N GLY A 220 1.45 5.97 13.30
CA GLY A 220 1.10 7.36 13.53
C GLY A 220 1.96 7.95 14.63
N ASP A 221 2.21 9.25 14.58
CA ASP A 221 3.01 9.96 15.57
C ASP A 221 2.54 11.41 15.76
N ARG A 222 3.22 12.21 16.59
CA ARG A 222 2.85 13.62 16.84
C ARG A 222 2.97 14.55 15.63
N THR A 223 3.60 14.10 14.53
CA THR A 223 3.67 14.87 13.28
C THR A 223 2.44 14.64 12.39
N SER A 224 1.66 13.57 12.64
CA SER A 224 0.51 13.16 11.84
C SER A 224 -0.56 14.25 11.73
N GLY A 225 -1.00 14.53 10.51
CA GLY A 225 -1.98 15.58 10.19
C GLY A 225 -1.42 17.00 10.14
N LYS A 226 -0.21 17.22 10.64
CA LYS A 226 0.48 18.52 10.65
C LYS A 226 1.62 18.57 9.63
N GLU A 227 2.66 17.80 9.88
CA GLU A 227 3.89 17.75 9.07
C GLU A 227 3.94 16.52 8.17
N THR A 228 3.26 15.45 8.58
CA THR A 228 3.14 14.19 7.82
C THR A 228 1.68 13.88 7.53
N TYR A 229 1.43 12.89 6.69
CA TYR A 229 0.08 12.47 6.34
C TYR A 229 -0.70 11.99 7.57
N GLY A 230 -1.97 12.40 7.68
CA GLY A 230 -2.73 12.27 8.92
C GLY A 230 -3.17 10.85 9.27
N ALA A 231 -3.41 10.00 8.26
CA ALA A 231 -3.94 8.67 8.49
C ALA A 231 -2.89 7.69 9.02
N ALA A 232 -1.71 7.68 8.40
CA ALA A 232 -0.58 6.85 8.76
C ALA A 232 0.65 7.19 7.92
N ARG A 233 1.82 6.69 8.33
CA ARG A 233 2.97 6.41 7.47
C ARG A 233 3.26 4.92 7.53
N PHE A 234 3.85 4.38 6.47
CA PHE A 234 4.25 3.00 6.36
C PHE A 234 5.74 2.86 6.59
N LEU A 235 6.13 1.79 7.25
CA LEU A 235 7.54 1.46 7.49
C LEU A 235 7.71 -0.06 7.31
N TYR A 236 8.68 -0.45 6.49
CA TYR A 236 9.11 -1.84 6.40
C TYR A 236 10.42 -2.03 7.18
N ALA A 237 10.53 -3.19 7.80
CA ALA A 237 11.77 -3.64 8.41
C ALA A 237 12.06 -5.08 7.99
N LYS A 238 13.34 -5.41 7.85
CA LYS A 238 13.79 -6.80 7.67
C LYS A 238 13.45 -7.63 8.90
N LEU A 239 13.41 -8.94 8.70
CA LEU A 239 13.17 -9.87 9.81
C LEU A 239 14.18 -9.65 10.94
N PRO A 240 13.78 -9.91 12.21
CA PRO A 240 14.68 -9.85 13.34
C PRO A 240 15.84 -10.84 13.21
N GLU A 241 16.95 -10.60 13.92
CA GLU A 241 18.20 -11.38 13.85
C GLU A 241 17.98 -12.90 13.91
N HIS A 242 16.99 -13.35 14.69
CA HIS A 242 16.69 -14.79 14.91
C HIS A 242 15.36 -15.21 14.29
N GLY A 243 14.82 -14.39 13.36
CA GLY A 243 13.47 -14.58 12.81
C GLY A 243 12.38 -14.13 13.78
N VAL A 244 11.13 -14.12 13.29
CA VAL A 244 9.99 -13.56 14.04
C VAL A 244 9.60 -14.37 15.28
N GLY A 245 9.94 -15.66 15.34
CA GLY A 245 9.56 -16.57 16.42
C GLY A 245 10.48 -16.57 17.65
N GLN A 246 11.54 -15.76 17.67
CA GLN A 246 12.50 -15.67 18.76
C GLN A 246 12.82 -14.22 19.07
N ASP A 247 13.09 -13.93 20.35
CA ASP A 247 13.57 -12.63 20.78
C ASP A 247 14.91 -12.30 20.13
N GLY A 248 15.15 -11.03 19.88
CA GLY A 248 16.37 -10.58 19.22
C GLY A 248 16.38 -9.05 19.01
N LYS A 249 16.97 -8.62 17.91
CA LYS A 249 17.00 -7.21 17.51
C LYS A 249 16.38 -7.06 16.12
N VAL A 250 15.74 -5.91 15.91
CA VAL A 250 15.20 -5.50 14.62
C VAL A 250 15.59 -4.03 14.36
N ILE A 251 15.83 -3.71 13.09
CA ILE A 251 16.18 -2.34 12.70
C ILE A 251 14.92 -1.64 12.19
N LEU A 252 14.60 -0.52 12.81
CA LEU A 252 13.57 0.41 12.37
C LEU A 252 14.25 1.66 11.81
N ASP A 253 14.28 1.83 10.49
CA ASP A 253 14.83 3.04 9.88
C ASP A 253 13.72 4.00 9.51
N PHE A 254 13.37 4.90 10.42
CA PHE A 254 12.32 5.89 10.20
C PHE A 254 12.64 6.89 9.08
N ASN A 255 13.91 6.97 8.60
CA ASN A 255 14.25 7.74 7.41
C ASN A 255 13.60 7.19 6.13
N GLU A 256 13.15 5.94 6.17
CA GLU A 256 12.41 5.25 5.12
C GLU A 256 10.89 5.19 5.40
N ALA A 257 10.39 5.86 6.46
CA ALA A 257 8.96 5.98 6.69
C ALA A 257 8.30 6.81 5.57
N TYR A 258 7.23 6.28 4.96
CA TYR A 258 6.67 6.86 3.76
C TYR A 258 5.14 6.96 3.77
N ASN A 259 4.61 7.84 2.94
CA ASN A 259 3.19 8.06 2.80
C ASN A 259 2.49 6.88 2.12
N PRO A 260 1.34 6.43 2.63
CA PRO A 260 0.50 5.45 1.94
C PRO A 260 -0.03 6.02 0.61
N PRO A 261 -0.49 5.16 -0.31
CA PRO A 261 -1.08 5.60 -1.58
C PRO A 261 -2.20 6.63 -1.42
N CYS A 262 -2.99 6.56 -0.35
CA CYS A 262 -4.08 7.50 -0.05
C CYS A 262 -3.62 8.96 0.12
N ALA A 263 -2.35 9.19 0.40
CA ALA A 263 -1.79 10.55 0.44
C ALA A 263 -1.70 11.20 -0.95
N PHE A 264 -1.76 10.39 -2.02
CA PHE A 264 -1.58 10.82 -3.41
C PHE A 264 -2.84 10.67 -4.25
N THR A 265 -3.77 9.80 -3.86
CA THR A 265 -5.00 9.50 -4.59
C THR A 265 -6.14 9.13 -3.64
N ALA A 266 -7.35 9.58 -3.96
CA ALA A 266 -8.57 9.21 -3.23
C ALA A 266 -9.05 7.77 -3.52
N PHE A 267 -8.42 7.06 -4.47
CA PHE A 267 -8.88 5.76 -4.95
C PHE A 267 -8.13 4.57 -4.34
N ALA A 268 -7.32 4.80 -3.33
CA ALA A 268 -6.63 3.75 -2.59
C ALA A 268 -7.44 3.30 -1.36
N THR A 269 -7.16 2.11 -0.86
CA THR A 269 -7.86 1.45 0.26
C THR A 269 -6.92 1.21 1.44
N CYS A 270 -6.13 2.22 1.80
CA CYS A 270 -5.01 2.07 2.73
C CYS A 270 -5.43 1.77 4.17
N PRO A 271 -4.63 0.98 4.92
CA PRO A 271 -4.80 0.83 6.35
C PRO A 271 -4.54 2.14 7.10
N LEU A 272 -5.23 2.31 8.20
CA LEU A 272 -5.06 3.39 9.18
C LEU A 272 -4.11 2.93 10.29
N ALA A 273 -3.33 3.86 10.86
CA ALA A 273 -2.51 3.53 12.02
C ALA A 273 -3.41 3.06 13.18
N PRO A 274 -3.26 1.82 13.66
CA PRO A 274 -4.02 1.34 14.80
C PRO A 274 -3.60 2.09 16.06
N PRO A 275 -4.45 2.13 17.10
CA PRO A 275 -4.13 2.83 18.36
C PRO A 275 -2.78 2.42 18.96
N GLU A 276 -2.44 1.14 18.89
CA GLU A 276 -1.21 0.55 19.42
C GLU A 276 0.06 1.09 18.73
N ASN A 277 -0.07 1.51 17.47
CA ASN A 277 1.04 2.08 16.68
C ASN A 277 0.98 3.60 16.57
N ARG A 278 0.21 4.27 17.42
CA ARG A 278 0.18 5.74 17.53
C ARG A 278 1.12 6.20 18.66
N LEU A 279 2.32 6.59 18.28
CA LEU A 279 3.37 6.94 19.22
C LEU A 279 3.22 8.38 19.73
N ASP A 280 3.32 8.55 21.05
CA ASP A 280 3.45 9.89 21.66
C ASP A 280 4.89 10.43 21.50
N LEU A 281 5.38 10.42 20.27
CA LEU A 281 6.72 10.78 19.85
C LEU A 281 6.63 11.59 18.56
N ARG A 282 7.48 12.62 18.41
CA ARG A 282 7.57 13.40 17.18
C ARG A 282 8.69 12.81 16.30
N ILE A 283 8.34 12.03 15.29
CA ILE A 283 9.29 11.37 14.37
C ILE A 283 9.60 12.30 13.20
N THR A 284 10.72 13.01 13.28
CA THR A 284 11.18 13.96 12.25
C THR A 284 12.11 13.29 11.25
N ALA A 285 11.66 12.18 10.68
CA ALA A 285 12.36 11.41 9.65
C ALA A 285 11.36 10.89 8.61
N GLY A 286 11.82 10.53 7.42
CA GLY A 286 10.99 10.00 6.34
C GLY A 286 10.22 11.06 5.55
N GLU A 287 9.15 10.64 4.90
CA GLU A 287 8.31 11.50 4.05
C GLU A 287 7.46 12.47 4.87
N LYS A 288 7.35 13.70 4.38
CA LYS A 288 6.40 14.72 4.86
C LYS A 288 5.06 14.60 4.12
N LYS A 289 4.06 15.35 4.59
CA LYS A 289 2.75 15.46 3.91
C LYS A 289 2.97 15.89 2.46
N TYR A 290 2.32 15.18 1.52
CA TYR A 290 2.37 15.52 0.12
C TYR A 290 1.68 16.87 -0.15
N ARG A 291 2.36 17.78 -0.86
CA ARG A 291 1.87 19.14 -1.13
C ARG A 291 0.69 19.18 -2.09
N GLY A 292 0.54 18.17 -2.94
CA GLY A 292 -0.55 18.04 -3.91
C GLY A 292 -1.78 17.29 -3.38
N SER A 293 -1.80 16.89 -2.09
CA SER A 293 -3.00 16.29 -1.51
C SER A 293 -4.02 17.39 -1.19
N GLU A 294 -5.18 17.32 -1.85
CA GLU A 294 -6.35 18.17 -1.54
C GLU A 294 -7.16 17.63 -0.34
N HIS A 295 -6.59 16.68 0.43
CA HIS A 295 -7.30 15.95 1.50
C HIS A 295 -6.66 16.18 2.87
#